data_077a9c39f4d69950a3aacd8db4187f0e
#
_entry.id   077a9c39f4d69950a3aacd8db4187f0e
#
_cell.length_a   1.000
_cell.length_b   1.000
_cell.length_c   1.000
_cell.angle_alpha   90.00
_cell.angle_beta   90.00
_cell.angle_gamma   90.00
#
_symmetry.space_group_name_H-M   'P 1'
#
loop_
_entity.id
_entity.type
_entity.pdbx_description
1 polymer ?
#
loop_
_entity_poly.entity_id
_entity_poly.type
_entity_poly.pdbx_seq_one_letter_code
_entity_poly.pdbx_strand_id
1 'polypeptide(L)' 'MQDDPATFSTTDTYGWLQRNMAHYGFVFRYPAGKEDETGIKRNDLVLRYVGTEHAAAIRRLSFCLEEYLRYIGA' A
#
# COMPACT_ATOMS: atom_id res chain seq x y z
N MET A 1 21.21 -1.33 -7.97
CA MET A 1 20.39 -0.43 -8.81
C MET A 1 19.12 -0.08 -8.06
N GLN A 2 18.72 1.17 -8.11
CA GLN A 2 17.54 1.63 -7.40
C GLN A 2 16.35 1.69 -8.36
N ASP A 3 15.22 1.15 -7.95
CA ASP A 3 14.02 1.16 -8.78
C ASP A 3 13.42 2.56 -8.83
N ASP A 4 12.89 2.91 -10.01
CA ASP A 4 12.16 4.15 -10.23
C ASP A 4 10.68 3.89 -9.87
N PRO A 5 10.03 4.74 -9.05
CA PRO A 5 8.61 4.56 -8.77
C PRO A 5 7.73 4.46 -10.02
N ALA A 6 8.09 5.12 -11.10
CA ALA A 6 7.31 5.07 -12.34
C ALA A 6 7.36 3.71 -13.03
N THR A 7 8.40 2.92 -12.79
CA THR A 7 8.59 1.62 -13.45
C THR A 7 8.51 0.43 -12.48
N PHE A 8 8.54 0.68 -11.18
CA PHE A 8 8.57 -0.38 -10.18
C PHE A 8 7.36 -1.31 -10.29
N SER A 9 6.20 -0.79 -10.65
CA SER A 9 4.98 -1.58 -10.76
C SER A 9 5.02 -2.63 -11.88
N THR A 10 6.02 -2.56 -12.76
CA THR A 10 6.21 -3.55 -13.82
C THR A 10 7.16 -4.67 -13.42
N THR A 11 7.73 -4.62 -12.22
CA THR A 11 8.72 -5.60 -11.78
C THR A 11 8.08 -6.81 -11.12
N ASP A 12 8.82 -7.92 -11.09
CA ASP A 12 8.39 -9.13 -10.39
C ASP A 12 8.30 -8.89 -8.88
N THR A 13 9.17 -8.04 -8.35
CA THR A 13 9.16 -7.67 -6.94
C THR A 13 7.85 -7.00 -6.56
N TYR A 14 7.35 -6.08 -7.37
CA TYR A 14 6.06 -5.44 -7.13
C TYR A 14 4.94 -6.48 -7.09
N GLY A 15 4.92 -7.38 -8.07
CA GLY A 15 3.90 -8.43 -8.11
C GLY A 15 3.93 -9.32 -6.87
N TRP A 16 5.13 -9.69 -6.41
CA TRP A 16 5.29 -10.47 -5.19
C TRP A 16 4.79 -9.70 -3.96
N LEU A 17 5.17 -8.42 -3.83
CA LEU A 17 4.72 -7.57 -2.73
C LEU A 17 3.21 -7.46 -2.72
N GLN A 18 2.61 -7.19 -3.88
CA GLN A 18 1.17 -7.02 -3.99
C GLN A 18 0.41 -8.25 -3.53
N ARG A 19 0.95 -9.44 -3.79
CA ARG A 19 0.32 -10.71 -3.40
C ARG A 19 0.60 -11.10 -1.95
N ASN A 20 1.73 -10.69 -1.39
CA ASN A 20 2.23 -11.27 -0.14
C ASN A 20 2.45 -10.29 1.00
N MET A 21 2.59 -8.99 0.74
CA MET A 21 3.00 -8.05 1.79
C MET A 21 2.03 -8.00 2.97
N ALA A 22 0.74 -8.23 2.73
CA ALA A 22 -0.25 -8.21 3.79
C ALA A 22 -0.04 -9.34 4.80
N HIS A 23 0.50 -10.48 4.37
CA HIS A 23 0.83 -11.58 5.26
C HIS A 23 1.91 -11.21 6.28
N TYR A 24 2.72 -10.21 5.95
CA TYR A 24 3.79 -9.72 6.82
C TYR A 24 3.41 -8.41 7.52
N GLY A 25 2.16 -7.95 7.33
CA GLY A 25 1.65 -6.78 8.01
C GLY A 25 1.96 -5.46 7.33
N PHE A 26 2.36 -5.47 6.06
CA PHE A 26 2.71 -4.25 5.31
C PHE A 26 1.65 -3.90 4.29
N VAL A 27 1.53 -2.59 4.04
CA VAL A 27 0.69 -2.04 2.96
C VAL A 27 1.47 -0.97 2.21
N PHE A 28 1.06 -0.69 0.98
CA PHE A 28 1.59 0.47 0.26
C PHE A 28 1.07 1.74 0.95
N ARG A 29 1.99 2.65 1.29
CA ARG A 29 1.61 3.90 1.95
C ARG A 29 0.92 4.87 1.00
N TYR A 30 1.37 4.89 -0.25
CA TYR A 30 0.84 5.78 -1.28
C TYR A 30 0.42 4.98 -2.50
N PRO A 31 -0.71 4.26 -2.42
CA PRO A 31 -1.14 3.39 -3.51
C PRO A 31 -1.72 4.15 -4.69
N ALA A 32 -1.81 3.46 -5.82
CA ALA A 32 -2.39 4.01 -7.04
C ALA A 32 -3.86 4.36 -6.84
N GLY A 33 -4.29 5.48 -7.42
CA GLY A 33 -5.69 5.88 -7.41
C GLY A 33 -6.15 6.51 -6.11
N LYS A 34 -5.25 6.79 -5.17
CA LYS A 34 -5.57 7.36 -3.87
C LYS A 34 -4.90 8.71 -3.61
N GLU A 35 -4.43 9.37 -4.66
CA GLU A 35 -3.70 10.64 -4.53
C GLU A 35 -4.56 11.72 -3.87
N ASP A 36 -5.87 11.73 -4.11
CA ASP A 36 -6.78 12.69 -3.48
C ASP A 36 -6.90 12.46 -1.97
N GLU A 37 -6.77 11.20 -1.54
CA GLU A 37 -6.89 10.84 -0.12
C GLU A 37 -5.59 11.07 0.64
N THR A 38 -4.44 10.74 0.01
CA THR A 38 -3.15 10.84 0.68
C THR A 38 -2.52 12.22 0.55
N GLY A 39 -2.88 12.95 -0.49
CA GLY A 39 -2.23 14.22 -0.83
C GLY A 39 -0.85 14.04 -1.44
N ILE A 40 -0.44 12.80 -1.71
CA ILE A 40 0.89 12.46 -2.21
C ILE A 40 0.72 11.60 -3.47
N LYS A 41 1.58 11.80 -4.46
CA LYS A 41 1.58 10.97 -5.66
C LYS A 41 1.87 9.51 -5.30
N ARG A 42 1.29 8.60 -6.09
CA ARG A 42 1.57 7.17 -5.98
C ARG A 42 3.07 6.91 -5.87
N ASN A 43 3.45 6.10 -4.89
CA ASN A 43 4.83 5.67 -4.74
C ASN A 43 4.87 4.26 -4.18
N ASP A 44 5.11 3.27 -5.05
CA ASP A 44 5.10 1.86 -4.68
C ASP A 44 6.35 1.44 -3.90
N LEU A 45 7.32 2.34 -3.73
CA LEU A 45 8.54 2.06 -2.97
C LEU A 45 8.39 2.36 -1.48
N VAL A 46 7.26 2.94 -1.06
CA VAL A 46 7.01 3.27 0.34
C VAL A 46 5.99 2.31 0.92
N LEU A 47 6.43 1.51 1.88
CA LEU A 47 5.58 0.57 2.60
C LEU A 47 5.42 1.02 4.04
N ARG A 48 4.28 0.66 4.65
CA ARG A 48 4.01 0.93 6.04
C ARG A 48 3.66 -0.36 6.75
N TYR A 49 4.29 -0.62 7.88
CA TYR A 49 3.90 -1.74 8.74
C TYR A 49 2.68 -1.32 9.58
N VAL A 50 1.61 -2.08 9.49
CA VAL A 50 0.37 -1.82 10.26
C VAL A 50 -0.09 -3.06 11.03
N GLY A 51 0.61 -4.17 10.89
CA GLY A 51 0.21 -5.43 11.49
C GLY A 51 -0.64 -6.26 10.52
N THR A 52 -0.64 -7.58 10.74
CA THR A 52 -1.24 -8.51 9.77
C THR A 52 -2.75 -8.36 9.65
N GLU A 53 -3.46 -8.10 10.75
CA GLU A 53 -4.92 -7.95 10.72
C GLU A 53 -5.34 -6.70 9.96
N HIS A 54 -4.69 -5.57 10.26
CA HIS A 54 -5.00 -4.31 9.57
C HIS A 54 -4.59 -4.37 8.10
N ALA A 55 -3.45 -4.97 7.79
CA ALA A 55 -2.99 -5.10 6.41
C ALA A 55 -3.97 -5.93 5.58
N ALA A 56 -4.47 -7.04 6.14
CA ALA A 56 -5.45 -7.88 5.46
C ALA A 56 -6.76 -7.14 5.21
N ALA A 57 -7.21 -6.34 6.18
CA ALA A 57 -8.44 -5.55 6.04
C ALA A 57 -8.28 -4.46 4.98
N ILE A 58 -7.16 -3.75 4.99
CA ILE A 58 -6.87 -2.71 4.01
C ILE A 58 -6.85 -3.30 2.60
N ARG A 59 -6.21 -4.45 2.43
CA ARG A 59 -6.16 -5.13 1.14
C ARG A 59 -7.54 -5.55 0.67
N ARG A 60 -8.34 -6.15 1.56
CA ARG A 60 -9.68 -6.64 1.23
C ARG A 60 -10.62 -5.51 0.83
N LEU A 61 -10.51 -4.36 1.52
CA LEU A 61 -11.37 -3.20 1.29
C LEU A 61 -10.85 -2.27 0.19
N SER A 62 -9.63 -2.51 -0.30
CA SER A 62 -8.95 -1.66 -1.27
C SER A 62 -8.82 -0.22 -0.79
N PHE A 63 -8.55 -0.03 0.48
CA PHE A 63 -8.37 1.29 1.10
C PHE A 63 -6.91 1.71 1.05
N CYS A 64 -6.67 3.04 1.06
CA CYS A 64 -5.40 3.57 1.51
C CYS A 64 -5.44 3.68 3.03
N LEU A 65 -4.31 4.03 3.65
CA LEU A 65 -4.24 4.13 5.10
C LEU A 65 -5.21 5.18 5.65
N GLU A 66 -5.29 6.34 5.00
CA GLU A 66 -6.20 7.41 5.42
C GLU A 66 -7.65 6.96 5.44
N GLU A 67 -8.08 6.26 4.40
CA GLU A 67 -9.45 5.73 4.34
C GLU A 67 -9.71 4.72 5.44
N TYR A 68 -8.73 3.85 5.69
CA TYR A 68 -8.86 2.81 6.70
C TYR A 68 -8.98 3.41 8.10
N LEU A 69 -8.17 4.42 8.41
CA LEU A 69 -8.21 5.07 9.72
C LEU A 69 -9.57 5.73 9.97
N ARG A 70 -10.17 6.35 8.95
CA ARG A 70 -11.53 6.88 9.07
C ARG A 70 -12.55 5.77 9.26
N TYR A 71 -12.38 4.66 8.56
CA TYR A 71 -13.29 3.52 8.61
C TYR A 71 -13.36 2.91 10.01
N ILE A 72 -12.23 2.77 10.69
CA ILE A 72 -12.18 2.17 12.03
C ILE A 72 -12.41 3.20 13.14
N GLY A 73 -12.59 4.47 12.80
CA GLY A 73 -12.84 5.53 13.77
C GLY A 73 -11.61 6.00 14.55
N ALA A 74 -10.45 5.80 13.98
CA ALA A 74 -9.20 6.22 14.64
C ALA A 74 -8.87 7.67 14.34
#